data_495e76fceb82e58a0985d278e7f42ef1
#
_entry.id   495e76fceb82e58a0985d278e7f42ef1
#
_cell.length_a   1.000
_cell.length_b   1.000
_cell.length_c   1.000
_cell.angle_alpha   90.00
_cell.angle_beta   90.00
_cell.angle_gamma   90.00
#
_symmetry.space_group_name_H-M   'P 1'
#
loop_
_entity.id
_entity.type
_entity.pdbx_description
1 polymer ?
#
loop_
_entity_poly.entity_id
_entity_poly.type
_entity_poly.pdbx_seq_one_letter_code
_entity_poly.pdbx_strand_id
1 'polypeptide(L)'
;MSAITAQEVNKLRLMTGAGMMDCKKALTEAEGDYEKAIEILRKKGQKVSASRSDKDAKEGTVFVKTSADGTTAVLIALNCETDFVAKNDEFQNLGKLIVETAFERKSPSRDALMAESAGGLTLQEKITELVGKIGEKIEVSEYVSMTGEAVVPYIHAGSKLGVLVSLKGASGANVTDAGKDVGMQIAAMNPVAVDDKGVDKTIIEKELDRKS
;
A
#
# COMPACT_ATOMS: atom_id res chain seq x y z
N MET A 1 -12.81 -42.31 0.25
CA MET A 1 -12.54 -40.88 0.52
C MET A 1 -13.64 -40.37 1.45
N SER A 2 -13.32 -39.86 2.63
CA SER A 2 -14.34 -39.29 3.53
C SER A 2 -14.85 -38.00 2.91
N ALA A 3 -16.14 -37.75 2.97
CA ALA A 3 -16.74 -36.52 2.46
C ALA A 3 -16.25 -35.34 3.32
N ILE A 4 -15.74 -34.28 2.69
CA ILE A 4 -15.34 -33.04 3.37
C ILE A 4 -16.56 -32.42 4.06
N THR A 5 -16.47 -32.24 5.36
CA THR A 5 -17.56 -31.72 6.19
C THR A 5 -17.65 -30.20 6.16
N ALA A 6 -18.82 -29.66 6.45
CA ALA A 6 -19.01 -28.21 6.58
C ALA A 6 -18.14 -27.59 7.68
N GLN A 7 -17.84 -28.35 8.74
CA GLN A 7 -16.95 -27.90 9.82
C GLN A 7 -15.51 -27.76 9.38
N GLU A 8 -14.98 -28.70 8.59
CA GLU A 8 -13.62 -28.61 8.02
C GLU A 8 -13.50 -27.43 7.07
N VAL A 9 -14.50 -27.22 6.20
CA VAL A 9 -14.53 -26.05 5.30
C VAL A 9 -14.54 -24.74 6.09
N ASN A 10 -15.36 -24.65 7.16
CA ASN A 10 -15.41 -23.45 7.98
C ASN A 10 -14.09 -23.21 8.74
N LYS A 11 -13.45 -24.28 9.23
CA LYS A 11 -12.14 -24.19 9.88
C LYS A 11 -11.07 -23.64 8.91
N LEU A 12 -10.98 -24.17 7.68
CA LEU A 12 -10.04 -23.65 6.67
C LEU A 12 -10.36 -22.20 6.33
N ARG A 13 -11.64 -21.84 6.22
CA ARG A 13 -12.08 -20.46 6.00
C ARG A 13 -11.64 -19.51 7.11
N LEU A 14 -11.76 -19.89 8.35
CA LEU A 14 -11.29 -19.09 9.49
C LEU A 14 -9.77 -18.91 9.50
N MET A 15 -9.03 -19.92 9.06
CA MET A 15 -7.57 -19.88 8.95
C MET A 15 -7.07 -19.00 7.81
N THR A 16 -7.75 -19.02 6.67
CA THR A 16 -7.27 -18.40 5.42
C THR A 16 -8.06 -17.16 4.99
N GLY A 17 -9.29 -17.01 5.51
CA GLY A 17 -10.25 -16.01 5.09
C GLY A 17 -10.74 -16.17 3.64
N ALA A 18 -10.38 -17.23 2.95
CA ALA A 18 -10.83 -17.50 1.58
C ALA A 18 -12.34 -17.80 1.51
N GLY A 19 -12.92 -17.67 0.32
CA GLY A 19 -14.34 -17.95 0.10
C GLY A 19 -14.70 -19.41 0.43
N MET A 20 -15.91 -19.64 0.96
CA MET A 20 -16.36 -20.97 1.43
C MET A 20 -16.26 -22.04 0.31
N MET A 21 -16.62 -21.68 -0.93
CA MET A 21 -16.56 -22.61 -2.06
C MET A 21 -15.12 -22.92 -2.47
N ASP A 22 -14.22 -21.97 -2.32
CA ASP A 22 -12.80 -22.16 -2.59
C ASP A 22 -12.14 -23.04 -1.55
N CYS A 23 -12.48 -22.84 -0.27
CA CYS A 23 -12.04 -23.72 0.81
C CYS A 23 -12.54 -25.15 0.61
N LYS A 24 -13.82 -25.32 0.21
CA LYS A 24 -14.37 -26.66 -0.09
C LYS A 24 -13.64 -27.33 -1.22
N LYS A 25 -13.40 -26.61 -2.33
CA LYS A 25 -12.67 -27.15 -3.49
C LYS A 25 -11.23 -27.53 -3.12
N ALA A 26 -10.53 -26.62 -2.43
CA ALA A 26 -9.15 -26.85 -2.00
C ALA A 26 -9.04 -28.07 -1.06
N LEU A 27 -9.93 -28.22 -0.06
CA LEU A 27 -9.94 -29.39 0.81
C LEU A 27 -10.27 -30.68 0.05
N THR A 28 -11.19 -30.61 -0.91
CA THR A 28 -11.52 -31.80 -1.73
C THR A 28 -10.32 -32.24 -2.56
N GLU A 29 -9.62 -31.29 -3.20
CA GLU A 29 -8.42 -31.55 -4.02
C GLU A 29 -7.24 -32.03 -3.15
N ALA A 30 -7.15 -31.50 -1.91
CA ALA A 30 -6.14 -31.87 -0.92
C ALA A 30 -6.50 -33.13 -0.12
N GLU A 31 -7.61 -33.81 -0.41
CA GLU A 31 -8.09 -35.00 0.31
C GLU A 31 -8.21 -34.79 1.83
N GLY A 32 -8.55 -33.56 2.26
CA GLY A 32 -8.71 -33.16 3.66
C GLY A 32 -7.43 -32.66 4.33
N ASP A 33 -6.29 -32.63 3.63
CA ASP A 33 -5.03 -32.08 4.13
C ASP A 33 -5.08 -30.54 4.13
N TYR A 34 -5.00 -29.93 5.30
CA TYR A 34 -5.10 -28.47 5.46
C TYR A 34 -3.89 -27.73 4.87
N GLU A 35 -2.68 -28.26 5.01
CA GLU A 35 -1.46 -27.61 4.49
C GLU A 35 -1.47 -27.57 2.95
N LYS A 36 -1.81 -28.71 2.33
CA LYS A 36 -2.00 -28.77 0.88
C LYS A 36 -3.16 -27.88 0.41
N ALA A 37 -4.26 -27.83 1.15
CA ALA A 37 -5.38 -26.96 0.81
C ALA A 37 -5.00 -25.47 0.85
N ILE A 38 -4.20 -25.05 1.84
CA ILE A 38 -3.64 -23.68 1.92
C ILE A 38 -2.74 -23.41 0.71
N GLU A 39 -1.88 -24.35 0.33
CA GLU A 39 -1.02 -24.20 -0.85
C GLU A 39 -1.83 -24.07 -2.15
N ILE A 40 -2.90 -24.85 -2.31
CA ILE A 40 -3.82 -24.74 -3.45
C ILE A 40 -4.48 -23.35 -3.49
N LEU A 41 -4.92 -22.83 -2.33
CA LEU A 41 -5.49 -21.49 -2.25
C LEU A 41 -4.47 -20.39 -2.59
N ARG A 42 -3.21 -20.53 -2.16
CA ARG A 42 -2.11 -19.61 -2.53
C ARG A 42 -1.84 -19.63 -4.04
N LYS A 43 -1.75 -20.80 -4.65
CA LYS A 43 -1.58 -20.93 -6.11
C LYS A 43 -2.75 -20.31 -6.88
N LYS A 44 -3.97 -20.47 -6.35
CA LYS A 44 -5.14 -19.79 -6.91
C LYS A 44 -5.00 -18.26 -6.81
N GLY A 45 -4.59 -17.74 -5.65
CA GLY A 45 -4.35 -16.32 -5.45
C GLY A 45 -3.33 -15.76 -6.44
N GLN A 46 -2.23 -16.48 -6.68
CA GLN A 46 -1.23 -16.10 -7.68
C GLN A 46 -1.81 -16.02 -9.11
N LYS A 47 -2.66 -17.00 -9.51
CA LYS A 47 -3.33 -16.97 -10.81
C LYS A 47 -4.30 -15.79 -10.93
N VAL A 48 -5.06 -15.49 -9.88
CA VAL A 48 -5.96 -14.34 -9.85
C VAL A 48 -5.15 -13.04 -9.96
N SER A 49 -4.09 -12.90 -9.18
CA SER A 49 -3.19 -11.73 -9.23
C SER A 49 -2.59 -11.53 -10.63
N ALA A 50 -2.08 -12.61 -11.25
CA ALA A 50 -1.56 -12.53 -12.62
C ALA A 50 -2.63 -12.12 -13.64
N SER A 51 -3.87 -12.62 -13.51
CA SER A 51 -4.98 -12.25 -14.41
C SER A 51 -5.49 -10.83 -14.22
N ARG A 52 -5.09 -10.17 -13.13
CA ARG A 52 -5.46 -8.79 -12.79
C ARG A 52 -4.34 -7.79 -13.03
N SER A 53 -3.16 -8.23 -13.49
CA SER A 53 -1.98 -7.37 -13.71
C SER A 53 -2.30 -6.14 -14.57
N ASP A 54 -3.09 -6.33 -15.62
CA ASP A 54 -3.42 -5.29 -16.61
C ASP A 54 -4.62 -4.40 -16.20
N LYS A 55 -5.20 -4.63 -15.01
CA LYS A 55 -6.29 -3.80 -14.51
C LYS A 55 -5.77 -2.50 -13.92
N ASP A 56 -6.53 -1.43 -14.12
CA ASP A 56 -6.28 -0.15 -13.48
C ASP A 56 -6.67 -0.21 -11.99
N ALA A 57 -5.75 0.15 -11.11
CA ALA A 57 -5.96 0.30 -9.68
C ALA A 57 -5.87 1.79 -9.31
N LYS A 58 -6.94 2.54 -9.57
CA LYS A 58 -6.99 4.01 -9.37
C LYS A 58 -7.58 4.43 -8.02
N GLU A 59 -8.24 3.51 -7.33
CA GLU A 59 -8.73 3.69 -5.98
C GLU A 59 -7.67 3.25 -4.98
N GLY A 60 -7.85 3.56 -3.70
CA GLY A 60 -6.90 3.14 -2.67
C GLY A 60 -6.83 4.09 -1.49
N THR A 61 -5.79 3.91 -0.68
CA THR A 61 -5.55 4.69 0.52
C THR A 61 -4.07 4.95 0.70
N VAL A 62 -3.72 6.17 1.08
CA VAL A 62 -2.39 6.57 1.51
C VAL A 62 -2.24 6.30 3.00
N PHE A 63 -1.17 5.63 3.39
CA PHE A 63 -0.78 5.39 4.77
C PHE A 63 0.52 6.11 5.08
N VAL A 64 0.62 6.66 6.28
CA VAL A 64 1.82 7.35 6.73
C VAL A 64 2.19 6.91 8.15
N LYS A 65 3.50 6.84 8.39
CA LYS A 65 4.08 6.64 9.73
C LYS A 65 5.20 7.65 9.93
N THR A 66 5.21 8.29 11.10
CA THR A 66 6.24 9.26 11.49
C THR A 66 6.96 8.81 12.75
N SER A 67 8.22 9.19 12.88
CA SER A 67 8.96 9.05 14.14
C SER A 67 8.40 10.01 15.21
N ALA A 68 8.60 9.64 16.48
CA ALA A 68 8.10 10.44 17.61
C ALA A 68 8.72 11.83 17.66
N ASP A 69 9.96 12.00 17.18
CA ASP A 69 10.70 13.26 17.10
C ASP A 69 10.37 14.08 15.84
N GLY A 70 9.55 13.55 14.94
CA GLY A 70 9.17 14.21 13.70
C GLY A 70 10.29 14.36 12.67
N THR A 71 11.41 13.61 12.80
CA THR A 71 12.55 13.71 11.89
C THR A 71 12.49 12.75 10.72
N THR A 72 11.66 11.71 10.81
CA THR A 72 11.52 10.68 9.77
C THR A 72 10.05 10.39 9.52
N ALA A 73 9.68 10.27 8.26
CA ALA A 73 8.35 9.80 7.87
C ALA A 73 8.44 8.83 6.68
N VAL A 74 7.53 7.88 6.67
CA VAL A 74 7.31 6.96 5.56
C VAL A 74 5.87 7.08 5.09
N LEU A 75 5.68 7.10 3.79
CA LEU A 75 4.37 7.13 3.14
C LEU A 75 4.30 6.02 2.10
N ILE A 76 3.18 5.32 2.06
CA ILE A 76 2.84 4.38 0.99
C ILE A 76 1.47 4.72 0.41
N ALA A 77 1.29 4.47 -0.88
CA ALA A 77 -0.02 4.41 -1.51
C ALA A 77 -0.33 2.94 -1.83
N LEU A 78 -1.34 2.37 -1.15
CA LEU A 78 -1.89 1.06 -1.46
C LEU A 78 -3.13 1.25 -2.33
N ASN A 79 -3.10 0.71 -3.55
CA ASN A 79 -4.15 0.90 -4.55
C ASN A 79 -4.95 -0.37 -4.79
N CYS A 80 -6.20 -0.19 -5.22
CA CYS A 80 -7.14 -1.23 -5.62
C CYS A 80 -8.05 -0.75 -6.76
N GLU A 81 -8.89 -1.65 -7.29
CA GLU A 81 -9.76 -1.31 -8.41
C GLU A 81 -10.97 -0.45 -7.98
N THR A 82 -11.53 -0.71 -6.78
CA THR A 82 -12.76 -0.03 -6.31
C THR A 82 -12.59 0.62 -4.94
N ASP A 83 -13.41 1.65 -4.67
CA ASP A 83 -13.48 2.31 -3.37
C ASP A 83 -14.09 1.43 -2.26
N PHE A 84 -14.86 0.40 -2.64
CA PHE A 84 -15.37 -0.60 -1.69
C PHE A 84 -14.22 -1.39 -1.07
N VAL A 85 -13.25 -1.83 -1.89
CA VAL A 85 -12.06 -2.52 -1.42
C VAL A 85 -11.16 -1.60 -0.61
N ALA A 86 -10.99 -0.34 -1.04
CA ALA A 86 -10.22 0.65 -0.27
C ALA A 86 -10.74 0.85 1.16
N LYS A 87 -12.05 0.67 1.40
CA LYS A 87 -12.70 0.78 2.71
C LYS A 87 -12.77 -0.54 3.48
N ASN A 88 -12.36 -1.66 2.88
CA ASN A 88 -12.39 -2.97 3.50
C ASN A 88 -11.36 -3.07 4.64
N ASP A 89 -11.74 -3.64 5.78
CA ASP A 89 -10.86 -3.74 6.95
C ASP A 89 -9.57 -4.51 6.69
N GLU A 90 -9.61 -5.56 5.87
CA GLU A 90 -8.41 -6.34 5.55
C GLU A 90 -7.44 -5.56 4.68
N PHE A 91 -7.95 -4.77 3.73
CA PHE A 91 -7.16 -3.86 2.93
C PHE A 91 -6.52 -2.77 3.81
N GLN A 92 -7.30 -2.17 4.71
CA GLN A 92 -6.81 -1.15 5.65
C GLN A 92 -5.74 -1.73 6.60
N ASN A 93 -5.95 -2.94 7.12
CA ASN A 93 -5.00 -3.60 8.00
C ASN A 93 -3.71 -3.98 7.27
N LEU A 94 -3.80 -4.41 6.01
CA LEU A 94 -2.63 -4.68 5.17
C LEU A 94 -1.83 -3.40 4.93
N GLY A 95 -2.48 -2.28 4.59
CA GLY A 95 -1.81 -0.99 4.39
C GLY A 95 -1.08 -0.52 5.65
N LYS A 96 -1.70 -0.64 6.82
CA LYS A 96 -1.07 -0.35 8.12
C LYS A 96 0.16 -1.24 8.36
N LEU A 97 0.04 -2.54 8.13
CA LEU A 97 1.16 -3.47 8.26
C LEU A 97 2.32 -3.09 7.34
N ILE A 98 2.04 -2.74 6.08
CA ILE A 98 3.07 -2.37 5.11
C ILE A 98 3.80 -1.10 5.55
N VAL A 99 3.08 -0.04 5.94
CA VAL A 99 3.72 1.23 6.34
C VAL A 99 4.50 1.08 7.65
N GLU A 100 4.03 0.28 8.61
CA GLU A 100 4.77 -0.03 9.83
C GLU A 100 6.06 -0.81 9.50
N THR A 101 5.98 -1.84 8.68
CA THR A 101 7.15 -2.61 8.25
C THR A 101 8.15 -1.73 7.50
N ALA A 102 7.66 -0.86 6.60
CA ALA A 102 8.50 0.09 5.88
C ALA A 102 9.27 1.04 6.81
N PHE A 103 8.58 1.53 7.84
CA PHE A 103 9.18 2.42 8.85
C PHE A 103 10.23 1.71 9.71
N GLU A 104 9.93 0.50 10.18
CA GLU A 104 10.83 -0.30 11.03
C GLU A 104 12.07 -0.80 10.28
N ARG A 105 11.88 -1.31 9.06
CA ARG A 105 12.94 -1.92 8.25
C ARG A 105 13.77 -0.90 7.48
N LYS A 106 13.27 0.31 7.29
CA LYS A 106 13.93 1.38 6.50
C LYS A 106 14.32 0.89 5.11
N SER A 107 13.42 0.17 4.47
CA SER A 107 13.66 -0.47 3.17
C SER A 107 14.11 0.58 2.14
N PRO A 108 15.17 0.30 1.35
CA PRO A 108 15.75 1.31 0.45
C PRO A 108 14.90 1.58 -0.80
N SER A 109 13.97 0.70 -1.13
CA SER A 109 13.09 0.81 -2.29
C SER A 109 11.76 0.09 -2.05
N ARG A 110 10.78 0.36 -2.91
CA ARG A 110 9.51 -0.37 -2.92
C ARG A 110 9.72 -1.89 -3.10
N ASP A 111 10.58 -2.29 -4.01
CA ASP A 111 10.82 -3.71 -4.29
C ASP A 111 11.49 -4.41 -3.09
N ALA A 112 12.43 -3.74 -2.42
CA ALA A 112 13.01 -4.24 -1.19
C ALA A 112 11.95 -4.35 -0.08
N LEU A 113 11.05 -3.36 0.04
CA LEU A 113 9.94 -3.41 0.98
C LEU A 113 9.00 -4.60 0.70
N MET A 114 8.67 -4.86 -0.56
CA MET A 114 7.79 -5.98 -0.92
C MET A 114 8.40 -7.35 -0.59
N ALA A 115 9.72 -7.46 -0.54
CA ALA A 115 10.45 -8.66 -0.14
C ALA A 115 10.57 -8.83 1.39
N GLU A 116 10.27 -7.79 2.19
CA GLU A 116 10.30 -7.89 3.66
C GLU A 116 9.28 -8.90 4.17
N SER A 117 9.69 -9.67 5.18
CA SER A 117 8.84 -10.68 5.81
C SER A 117 8.10 -10.13 7.02
N ALA A 118 6.82 -10.37 7.08
CA ALA A 118 5.94 -10.05 8.20
C ALA A 118 5.04 -11.25 8.54
N GLY A 119 5.30 -11.91 9.68
CA GLY A 119 4.52 -13.06 10.12
C GLY A 119 4.66 -14.29 9.21
N GLY A 120 5.89 -14.57 8.71
CA GLY A 120 6.19 -15.78 7.93
C GLY A 120 5.94 -15.68 6.43
N LEU A 121 5.37 -14.57 5.95
CA LEU A 121 5.17 -14.29 4.52
C LEU A 121 5.79 -12.95 4.16
N THR A 122 6.24 -12.81 2.92
CA THR A 122 6.63 -11.49 2.40
C THR A 122 5.41 -10.59 2.25
N LEU A 123 5.64 -9.27 2.23
CA LEU A 123 4.55 -8.31 1.99
C LEU A 123 3.91 -8.53 0.61
N GLN A 124 4.71 -8.90 -0.40
CA GLN A 124 4.20 -9.26 -1.72
C GLN A 124 3.29 -10.49 -1.66
N GLU A 125 3.65 -11.52 -0.91
CA GLU A 125 2.80 -12.70 -0.74
C GLU A 125 1.49 -12.36 -0.03
N LYS A 126 1.52 -11.49 0.98
CA LYS A 126 0.30 -11.02 1.68
C LYS A 126 -0.63 -10.23 0.75
N ILE A 127 -0.08 -9.38 -0.13
CA ILE A 127 -0.86 -8.71 -1.17
C ILE A 127 -1.50 -9.75 -2.09
N THR A 128 -0.73 -10.74 -2.54
CA THR A 128 -1.21 -11.80 -3.45
C THR A 128 -2.32 -12.64 -2.79
N GLU A 129 -2.20 -12.95 -1.50
CA GLU A 129 -3.26 -13.63 -0.74
C GLU A 129 -4.53 -12.79 -0.69
N LEU A 130 -4.41 -11.49 -0.42
CA LEU A 130 -5.56 -10.58 -0.36
C LEU A 130 -6.22 -10.41 -1.74
N VAL A 131 -5.42 -10.31 -2.81
CA VAL A 131 -5.93 -10.32 -4.20
C VAL A 131 -6.70 -11.61 -4.50
N GLY A 132 -6.17 -12.76 -4.10
CA GLY A 132 -6.85 -14.05 -4.27
C GLY A 132 -8.18 -14.15 -3.52
N LYS A 133 -8.29 -13.47 -2.39
CA LYS A 133 -9.46 -13.45 -1.52
C LYS A 133 -10.55 -12.48 -2.02
N ILE A 134 -10.15 -11.27 -2.41
CA ILE A 134 -11.05 -10.19 -2.81
C ILE A 134 -11.38 -10.26 -4.32
N GLY A 135 -10.42 -10.68 -5.15
CA GLY A 135 -10.58 -10.78 -6.60
C GLY A 135 -10.31 -9.48 -7.35
N GLU A 136 -9.77 -8.46 -6.70
CA GLU A 136 -9.34 -7.20 -7.31
C GLU A 136 -7.82 -7.07 -7.29
N LYS A 137 -7.25 -6.31 -8.25
CA LYS A 137 -5.85 -5.89 -8.20
C LYS A 137 -5.61 -5.06 -6.95
N ILE A 138 -4.56 -5.39 -6.22
CA ILE A 138 -4.05 -4.61 -5.10
C ILE A 138 -2.54 -4.48 -5.28
N GLU A 139 -2.02 -3.26 -5.18
CA GLU A 139 -0.59 -3.00 -5.33
C GLU A 139 -0.15 -1.79 -4.50
N VAL A 140 1.10 -1.79 -4.07
CA VAL A 140 1.76 -0.58 -3.57
C VAL A 140 2.27 0.18 -4.78
N SER A 141 1.59 1.28 -5.14
CA SER A 141 1.98 2.12 -6.28
C SER A 141 3.13 3.05 -5.92
N GLU A 142 3.11 3.59 -4.70
CA GLU A 142 4.09 4.56 -4.23
C GLU A 142 4.65 4.15 -2.86
N TYR A 143 5.96 4.39 -2.71
CA TYR A 143 6.69 4.27 -1.46
C TYR A 143 7.68 5.42 -1.35
N VAL A 144 7.55 6.21 -0.32
CA VAL A 144 8.44 7.35 -0.04
C VAL A 144 8.91 7.27 1.41
N SER A 145 10.22 7.36 1.61
CA SER A 145 10.84 7.54 2.92
C SER A 145 11.60 8.86 2.94
N MET A 146 11.37 9.68 3.94
CA MET A 146 11.96 11.01 4.07
C MET A 146 12.53 11.21 5.46
N THR A 147 13.74 11.76 5.54
CA THR A 147 14.41 12.14 6.79
C THR A 147 14.91 13.57 6.67
N GLY A 148 14.76 14.35 7.73
CA GLY A 148 15.15 15.76 7.79
C GLY A 148 15.13 16.30 9.21
N GLU A 149 15.37 17.61 9.38
CA GLU A 149 15.27 18.27 10.68
C GLU A 149 13.84 18.26 11.22
N ALA A 150 12.86 18.44 10.33
CA ALA A 150 11.46 18.20 10.60
C ALA A 150 10.77 17.68 9.34
N VAL A 151 10.02 16.60 9.43
CA VAL A 151 9.24 15.99 8.34
C VAL A 151 7.77 16.00 8.75
N VAL A 152 6.97 16.75 8.02
CA VAL A 152 5.54 16.91 8.28
C VAL A 152 4.73 16.21 7.20
N PRO A 153 3.92 15.20 7.55
CA PRO A 153 3.00 14.58 6.63
C PRO A 153 1.71 15.41 6.50
N TYR A 154 1.17 15.44 5.29
CA TYR A 154 -0.18 15.90 5.00
C TYR A 154 -0.94 14.82 4.23
N ILE A 155 -2.09 14.42 4.74
CA ILE A 155 -3.04 13.52 4.06
C ILE A 155 -4.28 14.34 3.71
N HIS A 156 -4.58 14.42 2.42
CA HIS A 156 -5.78 15.13 1.96
C HIS A 156 -7.06 14.36 2.31
N ALA A 157 -8.16 15.07 2.44
CA ALA A 157 -9.47 14.47 2.74
C ALA A 157 -9.79 13.33 1.77
N GLY A 158 -10.23 12.17 2.31
CA GLY A 158 -10.46 10.95 1.55
C GLY A 158 -9.25 10.04 1.41
N SER A 159 -8.09 10.41 1.96
CA SER A 159 -6.88 9.58 2.05
C SER A 159 -6.35 9.02 0.72
N LYS A 160 -6.65 9.67 -0.41
CA LYS A 160 -6.17 9.27 -1.74
C LYS A 160 -4.90 10.02 -2.17
N LEU A 161 -4.58 11.10 -1.48
CA LEU A 161 -3.42 11.95 -1.76
C LEU A 161 -2.69 12.24 -0.46
N GLY A 162 -1.38 12.02 -0.47
CA GLY A 162 -0.49 12.31 0.65
C GLY A 162 0.77 13.04 0.20
N VAL A 163 1.28 13.88 1.08
CA VAL A 163 2.50 14.67 0.88
C VAL A 163 3.38 14.55 2.10
N LEU A 164 4.69 14.43 1.89
CA LEU A 164 5.70 14.61 2.94
C LEU A 164 6.46 15.91 2.68
N VAL A 165 6.53 16.77 3.68
CA VAL A 165 7.25 18.06 3.62
C VAL A 165 8.44 17.99 4.56
N SER A 166 9.67 18.13 4.04
CA SER A 166 10.89 18.27 4.84
C SER A 166 11.24 19.75 4.97
N LEU A 167 11.37 20.22 6.21
CA LEU A 167 11.72 21.59 6.54
C LEU A 167 13.14 21.64 7.12
N LYS A 168 13.93 22.63 6.70
CA LYS A 168 15.27 22.93 7.22
C LYS A 168 15.23 24.21 8.06
N GLY A 169 16.16 24.34 8.98
CA GLY A 169 16.21 25.48 9.91
C GLY A 169 15.09 25.45 10.96
N ALA A 170 14.46 24.29 11.15
CA ALA A 170 13.29 24.09 12.00
C ALA A 170 13.63 23.58 13.42
N SER A 171 14.91 23.48 13.76
CA SER A 171 15.37 22.90 15.03
C SER A 171 14.73 23.61 16.24
N GLY A 172 13.98 22.85 17.04
CA GLY A 172 13.31 23.35 18.25
C GLY A 172 12.03 24.17 18.02
N ALA A 173 11.62 24.42 16.78
CA ALA A 173 10.38 25.12 16.45
C ALA A 173 9.22 24.15 16.22
N ASN A 174 8.01 24.53 16.66
CA ASN A 174 6.80 23.81 16.25
C ASN A 174 6.40 24.24 14.83
N VAL A 175 6.80 23.45 13.84
CA VAL A 175 6.56 23.72 12.42
C VAL A 175 5.43 22.87 11.85
N THR A 176 4.69 22.16 12.69
CA THR A 176 3.67 21.21 12.25
C THR A 176 2.58 21.89 11.42
N ASP A 177 2.07 23.03 11.85
CA ASP A 177 1.00 23.73 11.14
C ASP A 177 1.51 24.32 9.82
N ALA A 178 2.69 24.98 9.84
CA ALA A 178 3.32 25.49 8.63
C ALA A 178 3.61 24.37 7.61
N GLY A 179 4.12 23.22 8.08
CA GLY A 179 4.36 22.05 7.21
C GLY A 179 3.08 21.49 6.62
N LYS A 180 1.97 21.46 7.37
CA LYS A 180 0.65 21.05 6.86
C LYS A 180 0.11 22.02 5.83
N ASP A 181 0.25 23.33 6.05
CA ASP A 181 -0.20 24.36 5.11
C ASP A 181 0.57 24.25 3.78
N VAL A 182 1.89 24.06 3.84
CA VAL A 182 2.72 23.80 2.67
C VAL A 182 2.30 22.49 1.99
N GLY A 183 2.09 21.42 2.76
CA GLY A 183 1.61 20.12 2.23
C GLY A 183 0.25 20.25 1.53
N MET A 184 -0.67 21.04 2.07
CA MET A 184 -1.96 21.34 1.46
C MET A 184 -1.80 22.07 0.12
N GLN A 185 -0.91 23.08 0.07
CA GLN A 185 -0.62 23.79 -1.18
C GLN A 185 0.02 22.86 -2.23
N ILE A 186 0.96 22.01 -1.81
CA ILE A 186 1.56 21.01 -2.71
C ILE A 186 0.48 20.06 -3.26
N ALA A 187 -0.42 19.58 -2.41
CA ALA A 187 -1.52 18.71 -2.82
C ALA A 187 -2.46 19.40 -3.83
N ALA A 188 -2.73 20.69 -3.64
CA ALA A 188 -3.63 21.47 -4.51
C ALA A 188 -2.99 21.88 -5.83
N MET A 189 -1.71 22.26 -5.81
CA MET A 189 -1.04 22.88 -6.96
C MET A 189 -0.20 21.90 -7.76
N ASN A 190 0.11 20.73 -7.19
CA ASN A 190 0.96 19.70 -7.79
C ASN A 190 2.24 20.28 -8.42
N PRO A 191 3.09 20.99 -7.65
CA PRO A 191 4.28 21.64 -8.18
C PRO A 191 5.26 20.63 -8.76
N VAL A 192 5.93 21.01 -9.85
CA VAL A 192 6.89 20.12 -10.54
C VAL A 192 8.25 20.11 -9.88
N ALA A 193 8.56 21.12 -9.04
CA ALA A 193 9.84 21.24 -8.33
C ALA A 193 9.68 22.10 -7.06
N VAL A 194 10.69 22.04 -6.19
CA VAL A 194 10.77 22.84 -4.95
C VAL A 194 11.16 24.30 -5.27
N ASP A 195 12.00 24.50 -6.28
CA ASP A 195 12.47 25.80 -6.75
C ASP A 195 12.66 25.83 -8.28
N ASP A 196 13.01 26.98 -8.83
CA ASP A 196 13.22 27.20 -10.26
C ASP A 196 14.37 26.36 -10.83
N LYS A 197 15.36 26.02 -10.02
CA LYS A 197 16.52 25.20 -10.45
C LYS A 197 16.15 23.73 -10.66
N GLY A 198 15.12 23.26 -9.96
CA GLY A 198 14.59 21.91 -10.10
C GLY A 198 13.62 21.74 -11.27
N VAL A 199 13.21 22.83 -11.94
CA VAL A 199 12.29 22.76 -13.07
C VAL A 199 13.03 22.39 -14.36
N ASP A 200 12.54 21.36 -15.06
CA ASP A 200 13.08 20.97 -16.36
C ASP A 200 12.95 22.12 -17.38
N LYS A 201 14.03 22.38 -18.13
CA LYS A 201 14.06 23.45 -19.13
C LYS A 201 12.97 23.33 -20.19
N THR A 202 12.61 22.11 -20.56
CA THR A 202 11.54 21.86 -21.54
C THR A 202 10.17 22.31 -21.03
N ILE A 203 9.94 22.25 -19.71
CA ILE A 203 8.72 22.75 -19.07
C ILE A 203 8.71 24.27 -19.11
N ILE A 204 9.84 24.91 -18.79
CA ILE A 204 9.99 26.36 -18.82
C ILE A 204 9.73 26.88 -20.25
N GLU A 205 10.37 26.29 -21.25
CA GLU A 205 10.21 26.64 -22.65
C GLU A 205 8.76 26.55 -23.13
N LYS A 206 8.08 25.43 -22.83
CA LYS A 206 6.66 25.24 -23.17
C LYS A 206 5.75 26.28 -22.52
N GLU A 207 6.02 26.66 -21.27
CA GLU A 207 5.21 27.67 -20.58
C GLU A 207 5.46 29.08 -21.10
N LEU A 208 6.67 29.38 -21.56
CA LEU A 208 7.01 30.66 -22.22
C LEU A 208 6.30 30.74 -23.56
N ASP A 209 6.39 29.71 -24.40
CA ASP A 209 5.72 29.67 -25.71
C ASP A 209 4.21 29.80 -25.63
N ARG A 210 3.59 29.25 -24.56
CA ARG A 210 2.15 29.35 -24.33
C ARG A 210 1.69 30.76 -23.99
N LYS A 211 2.58 31.61 -23.44
CA LYS A 211 2.28 32.99 -23.03
C LYS A 211 2.66 34.02 -24.08
N SER A 212 3.34 33.62 -25.17
CA SER A 212 3.67 34.45 -26.33
C SER A 212 2.56 34.43 -27.37
#